data_032bdf866e1dcc2ea3924493fb27af72
#
_entry.id   032bdf866e1dcc2ea3924493fb27af72
#
_cell.length_a   1.000
_cell.length_b   1.000
_cell.length_c   1.000
_cell.angle_alpha   90.00
_cell.angle_beta   90.00
_cell.angle_gamma   90.00
#
_symmetry.space_group_name_H-M   'P 1'
#
loop_
_entity.id
_entity.type
_entity.pdbx_description
1 polymer ?
#
loop_
_entity_poly.entity_id
_entity_poly.type
_entity_poly.pdbx_seq_one_letter_code
_entity_poly.pdbx_strand_id
1 'polypeptide(L)'
;DLPTLISESLSPAEIQKVLIDQDNKRIDIILTEENLSKAIGRRGQNVRLASKLTNYEIDILTDKEDSERRQNEFKERTESLIKNLEVDETLGQLLVSEGFTSVDEIAQSNSEDISKIDAIDEETAKELINRSKETLIKEKEAVSIKLKELGVEDKLINLKGMTQGMLVILGQKNIK
;
A
#
# COMPACT_ATOMS: atom_id res chain seq x y z
N ASP A 1 20.95 17.06 -0.99
CA ASP A 1 20.12 15.89 -0.71
C ASP A 1 18.82 15.93 -1.53
N LEU A 2 18.10 14.82 -1.59
CA LEU A 2 16.92 14.68 -2.42
C LEU A 2 15.79 15.67 -2.05
N PRO A 3 15.43 15.85 -0.77
CA PRO A 3 14.41 16.83 -0.38
C PRO A 3 14.77 18.28 -0.78
N THR A 4 16.02 18.68 -0.66
CA THR A 4 16.50 20.01 -1.07
C THR A 4 16.37 20.22 -2.56
N LEU A 5 16.79 19.22 -3.36
CA LEU A 5 16.67 19.27 -4.82
C LEU A 5 15.20 19.40 -5.28
N ILE A 6 14.30 18.70 -4.61
CA ILE A 6 12.85 18.79 -4.88
C ILE A 6 12.34 20.20 -4.55
N SER A 7 12.69 20.71 -3.38
CA SER A 7 12.25 22.04 -2.94
C SER A 7 12.74 23.16 -3.89
N GLU A 8 13.98 23.08 -4.31
CA GLU A 8 14.55 24.04 -5.28
C GLU A 8 13.90 23.93 -6.67
N SER A 9 13.62 22.69 -7.12
CA SER A 9 13.00 22.44 -8.43
C SER A 9 11.56 22.94 -8.51
N LEU A 10 10.85 23.03 -7.37
CA LEU A 10 9.47 23.49 -7.28
C LEU A 10 9.34 24.93 -6.79
N SER A 11 10.46 25.61 -6.56
CA SER A 11 10.45 27.04 -6.18
C SER A 11 9.68 27.88 -7.24
N PRO A 12 8.87 28.87 -6.82
CA PRO A 12 8.69 29.44 -5.48
C PRO A 12 7.56 28.83 -4.64
N ALA A 13 7.18 27.59 -4.87
CA ALA A 13 6.16 26.93 -4.07
C ALA A 13 6.70 26.56 -2.68
N GLU A 14 5.90 26.79 -1.65
CA GLU A 14 6.20 26.35 -0.29
C GLU A 14 5.68 24.93 -0.07
N ILE A 15 6.61 24.02 0.19
CA ILE A 15 6.31 22.60 0.45
C ILE A 15 6.13 22.40 1.95
N GLN A 16 5.04 21.78 2.35
CA GLN A 16 4.78 21.44 3.75
C GLN A 16 5.42 20.09 4.13
N LYS A 17 5.29 19.10 3.25
CA LYS A 17 5.76 17.75 3.53
C LYS A 17 6.19 17.05 2.25
N VAL A 18 7.25 16.24 2.36
CA VAL A 18 7.73 15.36 1.30
C VAL A 18 7.75 13.94 1.84
N LEU A 19 7.05 13.05 1.17
CA LEU A 19 7.02 11.62 1.45
C LEU A 19 7.76 10.88 0.34
N ILE A 20 8.81 10.15 0.68
CA ILE A 20 9.65 9.46 -0.29
C ILE A 20 9.45 7.95 -0.12
N ASP A 21 8.94 7.33 -1.18
CA ASP A 21 8.87 5.89 -1.32
C ASP A 21 10.04 5.43 -2.24
N GLN A 22 11.08 4.88 -1.62
CA GLN A 22 12.28 4.45 -2.33
C GLN A 22 12.04 3.16 -3.13
N ASP A 23 11.17 2.30 -2.65
CA ASP A 23 10.91 0.99 -3.26
C ASP A 23 10.15 1.15 -4.58
N ASN A 24 9.15 2.02 -4.60
CA ASN A 24 8.34 2.32 -5.79
C ASN A 24 8.89 3.50 -6.60
N LYS A 25 9.97 4.14 -6.14
CA LYS A 25 10.53 5.36 -6.74
C LYS A 25 9.49 6.46 -6.93
N ARG A 26 8.71 6.69 -5.91
CA ARG A 26 7.65 7.68 -5.88
C ARG A 26 7.88 8.71 -4.78
N ILE A 27 7.51 9.93 -5.05
CA ILE A 27 7.57 11.04 -4.10
C ILE A 27 6.24 11.76 -4.11
N ASP A 28 5.60 11.79 -2.95
CA ASP A 28 4.39 12.58 -2.73
C ASP A 28 4.77 13.90 -2.05
N ILE A 29 4.37 15.01 -2.65
CA ILE A 29 4.64 16.36 -2.15
C ILE A 29 3.32 16.96 -1.70
N ILE A 30 3.27 17.35 -0.43
CA ILE A 30 2.09 17.91 0.17
C ILE A 30 2.32 19.42 0.37
N LEU A 31 1.37 20.23 -0.09
CA LEU A 31 1.42 21.67 -0.02
C LEU A 31 0.02 22.27 0.10
N THR A 32 -0.03 23.56 0.36
CA THR A 32 -1.32 24.27 0.39
C THR A 32 -1.90 24.47 -1.01
N GLU A 33 -3.22 24.58 -1.10
CA GLU A 33 -3.92 24.83 -2.37
C GLU A 33 -3.38 26.06 -3.11
N GLU A 34 -2.97 27.10 -2.38
CA GLU A 34 -2.38 28.33 -2.94
C GLU A 34 -1.04 28.08 -3.63
N ASN A 35 -0.27 27.11 -3.16
CA ASN A 35 1.04 26.75 -3.72
C ASN A 35 0.97 25.70 -4.84
N LEU A 36 -0.17 25.04 -5.00
CA LEU A 36 -0.38 23.99 -6.00
C LEU A 36 -0.01 24.45 -7.42
N SER A 37 -0.57 25.57 -7.85
CA SER A 37 -0.31 26.12 -9.19
C SER A 37 1.15 26.52 -9.40
N LYS A 38 1.83 27.02 -8.35
CA LYS A 38 3.25 27.37 -8.40
C LYS A 38 4.12 26.12 -8.52
N ALA A 39 3.82 25.09 -7.75
CA ALA A 39 4.56 23.82 -7.77
C ALA A 39 4.43 23.10 -9.11
N ILE A 40 3.23 23.00 -9.66
CA ILE A 40 2.99 22.38 -10.95
C ILE A 40 3.68 23.17 -12.08
N GLY A 41 3.63 24.49 -12.01
CA GLY A 41 4.17 25.37 -13.04
C GLY A 41 3.35 25.36 -14.33
N ARG A 42 3.78 26.16 -15.32
CA ARG A 42 3.11 26.22 -16.61
C ARG A 42 3.16 24.87 -17.33
N ARG A 43 2.00 24.28 -17.62
CA ARG A 43 1.87 22.97 -18.29
C ARG A 43 2.60 21.83 -17.58
N GLY A 44 2.75 21.89 -16.25
CA GLY A 44 3.42 20.86 -15.46
C GLY A 44 4.95 20.83 -15.63
N GLN A 45 5.58 21.94 -16.05
CA GLN A 45 7.02 21.97 -16.31
C GLN A 45 7.86 21.73 -15.06
N ASN A 46 7.49 22.32 -13.92
CA ASN A 46 8.26 22.19 -12.68
C ASN A 46 8.25 20.76 -12.16
N VAL A 47 7.07 20.13 -12.10
CA VAL A 47 6.94 18.72 -11.67
C VAL A 47 7.70 17.79 -12.61
N ARG A 48 7.59 18.02 -13.92
CA ARG A 48 8.28 17.21 -14.94
C ARG A 48 9.80 17.36 -14.84
N LEU A 49 10.30 18.55 -14.54
CA LEU A 49 11.70 18.81 -14.32
C LEU A 49 12.19 18.13 -13.05
N ALA A 50 11.47 18.28 -11.94
CA ALA A 50 11.77 17.63 -10.67
C ALA A 50 11.81 16.12 -10.81
N SER A 51 10.83 15.52 -11.48
CA SER A 51 10.80 14.07 -11.76
C SER A 51 12.01 13.60 -12.57
N LYS A 52 12.42 14.34 -13.60
CA LYS A 52 13.59 14.02 -14.41
C LYS A 52 14.91 14.15 -13.62
N LEU A 53 15.02 15.16 -12.77
CA LEU A 53 16.24 15.40 -11.97
C LEU A 53 16.40 14.37 -10.86
N THR A 54 15.31 13.93 -10.27
CA THR A 54 15.30 12.96 -9.17
C THR A 54 15.26 11.52 -9.63
N ASN A 55 14.77 11.27 -10.84
CA ASN A 55 14.43 9.94 -11.37
C ASN A 55 13.37 9.20 -10.53
N TYR A 56 12.46 10.00 -9.93
CA TYR A 56 11.29 9.54 -9.20
C TYR A 56 10.02 10.04 -9.88
N GLU A 57 8.95 9.27 -9.74
CA GLU A 57 7.61 9.75 -10.05
C GLU A 57 7.16 10.71 -8.95
N ILE A 58 6.74 11.92 -9.32
CA ILE A 58 6.37 12.96 -8.35
C ILE A 58 4.88 13.25 -8.48
N ASP A 59 4.17 13.05 -7.38
CA ASP A 59 2.79 13.47 -7.21
C ASP A 59 2.71 14.68 -6.27
N ILE A 60 1.86 15.63 -6.64
CA ILE A 60 1.59 16.81 -5.83
C ILE A 60 0.16 16.73 -5.32
N LEU A 61 0.02 16.82 -4.01
CA LEU A 61 -1.25 16.73 -3.31
C LEU A 61 -1.45 17.98 -2.44
N THR A 62 -2.68 18.40 -2.31
CA THR A 62 -3.06 19.36 -1.27
C THR A 62 -3.22 18.67 0.07
N ASP A 63 -3.14 19.42 1.17
CA ASP A 63 -3.41 18.92 2.52
C ASP A 63 -4.75 18.18 2.60
N LYS A 64 -5.76 18.71 1.91
CA LYS A 64 -7.08 18.12 1.86
C LYS A 64 -7.07 16.77 1.14
N GLU A 65 -6.47 16.71 -0.04
CA GLU A 65 -6.35 15.47 -0.81
C GLU A 65 -5.54 14.41 -0.08
N ASP A 66 -4.45 14.79 0.60
CA ASP A 66 -3.66 13.86 1.42
C ASP A 66 -4.46 13.36 2.63
N SER A 67 -5.24 14.23 3.28
CA SER A 67 -6.11 13.83 4.38
C SER A 67 -7.23 12.89 3.93
N GLU A 68 -7.89 13.18 2.82
CA GLU A 68 -8.94 12.33 2.23
C GLU A 68 -8.34 10.98 1.80
N ARG A 69 -7.15 10.97 1.19
CA ARG A 69 -6.46 9.74 0.82
C ARG A 69 -6.17 8.87 2.04
N ARG A 70 -5.61 9.45 3.11
CA ARG A 70 -5.33 8.71 4.35
C ARG A 70 -6.57 8.15 5.01
N GLN A 71 -7.68 8.91 5.02
CA GLN A 71 -8.95 8.44 5.54
C GLN A 71 -9.51 7.27 4.71
N ASN A 72 -9.43 7.36 3.39
CA ASN A 72 -9.86 6.29 2.49
C ASN A 72 -8.99 5.04 2.65
N GLU A 73 -7.66 5.20 2.70
CA GLU A 73 -6.74 4.08 2.94
C GLU A 73 -7.02 3.39 4.28
N PHE A 74 -7.25 4.17 5.35
CA PHE A 74 -7.62 3.63 6.65
C PHE A 74 -8.91 2.83 6.59
N LYS A 75 -9.93 3.38 5.92
CA LYS A 75 -11.22 2.71 5.72
C LYS A 75 -11.08 1.42 4.92
N GLU A 76 -10.40 1.46 3.78
CA GLU A 76 -10.17 0.28 2.94
C GLU A 76 -9.41 -0.83 3.67
N ARG A 77 -8.37 -0.48 4.43
CA ARG A 77 -7.61 -1.43 5.25
C ARG A 77 -8.48 -2.04 6.34
N THR A 78 -9.27 -1.22 7.03
CA THR A 78 -10.21 -1.68 8.06
C THR A 78 -11.25 -2.63 7.46
N GLU A 79 -11.89 -2.27 6.36
CA GLU A 79 -12.87 -3.11 5.66
C GLU A 79 -12.25 -4.43 5.18
N SER A 80 -11.00 -4.39 4.70
CA SER A 80 -10.26 -5.59 4.31
C SER A 80 -10.03 -6.54 5.49
N LEU A 81 -9.59 -6.02 6.64
CA LEU A 81 -9.40 -6.84 7.84
C LEU A 81 -10.72 -7.41 8.37
N ILE A 82 -11.78 -6.60 8.43
CA ILE A 82 -13.12 -7.04 8.84
C ILE A 82 -13.57 -8.23 8.00
N LYS A 83 -13.47 -8.09 6.67
CA LYS A 83 -13.91 -9.11 5.72
C LYS A 83 -13.08 -10.40 5.80
N ASN A 84 -11.76 -10.25 5.90
CA ASN A 84 -10.85 -11.39 5.81
C ASN A 84 -10.68 -12.14 7.13
N LEU A 85 -10.83 -11.46 8.25
CA LEU A 85 -10.69 -12.04 9.59
C LEU A 85 -12.02 -12.28 10.29
N GLU A 86 -13.13 -11.84 9.67
CA GLU A 86 -14.49 -11.93 10.26
C GLU A 86 -14.57 -11.31 11.67
N VAL A 87 -13.91 -10.14 11.81
CA VAL A 87 -13.90 -9.34 13.05
C VAL A 87 -14.91 -8.20 12.96
N ASP A 88 -15.26 -7.63 14.10
CA ASP A 88 -16.11 -6.44 14.14
C ASP A 88 -15.37 -5.16 13.68
N GLU A 89 -16.14 -4.10 13.43
CA GLU A 89 -15.58 -2.82 12.97
C GLU A 89 -14.62 -2.21 13.99
N THR A 90 -14.94 -2.32 15.27
CA THR A 90 -14.13 -1.75 16.35
C THR A 90 -12.75 -2.40 16.40
N LEU A 91 -12.72 -3.72 16.32
CA LEU A 91 -11.47 -4.48 16.33
C LEU A 91 -10.67 -4.25 15.05
N GLY A 92 -11.32 -4.18 13.89
CA GLY A 92 -10.68 -3.84 12.63
C GLY A 92 -10.02 -2.46 12.64
N GLN A 93 -10.72 -1.43 13.16
CA GLN A 93 -10.18 -0.07 13.31
C GLN A 93 -9.02 -0.03 14.31
N LEU A 94 -9.13 -0.76 15.41
CA LEU A 94 -8.09 -0.83 16.43
C LEU A 94 -6.80 -1.45 15.86
N LEU A 95 -6.90 -2.57 15.15
CA LEU A 95 -5.76 -3.22 14.50
C LEU A 95 -5.07 -2.28 13.51
N VAL A 96 -5.82 -1.58 12.66
CA VAL A 96 -5.24 -0.62 11.71
C VAL A 96 -4.58 0.57 12.41
N SER A 97 -5.17 1.07 13.50
CA SER A 97 -4.60 2.19 14.27
C SER A 97 -3.29 1.82 14.96
N GLU A 98 -3.12 0.56 15.36
CA GLU A 98 -1.90 0.02 15.95
C GLU A 98 -0.85 -0.43 14.91
N GLY A 99 -1.14 -0.21 13.61
CA GLY A 99 -0.22 -0.44 12.52
C GLY A 99 -0.35 -1.78 11.80
N PHE A 100 -1.30 -2.63 12.20
CA PHE A 100 -1.60 -3.87 11.48
C PHE A 100 -2.52 -3.59 10.30
N THR A 101 -1.93 -3.37 9.13
CA THR A 101 -2.65 -2.90 7.95
C THR A 101 -3.04 -3.99 6.97
N SER A 102 -2.52 -5.21 7.17
CA SER A 102 -2.76 -6.35 6.28
C SER A 102 -2.87 -7.67 7.04
N VAL A 103 -3.52 -8.63 6.41
CA VAL A 103 -3.64 -10.01 6.93
C VAL A 103 -2.26 -10.69 7.04
N ASP A 104 -1.34 -10.39 6.12
CA ASP A 104 0.03 -10.90 6.14
C ASP A 104 0.81 -10.45 7.37
N GLU A 105 0.69 -9.18 7.75
CA GLU A 105 1.35 -8.64 8.94
C GLU A 105 0.87 -9.33 10.21
N ILE A 106 -0.46 -9.53 10.34
CA ILE A 106 -1.05 -10.24 11.49
C ILE A 106 -0.60 -11.71 11.51
N ALA A 107 -0.57 -12.39 10.36
CA ALA A 107 -0.16 -13.79 10.26
C ALA A 107 1.31 -14.02 10.63
N GLN A 108 2.17 -13.03 10.44
CA GLN A 108 3.60 -13.07 10.75
C GLN A 108 3.93 -12.53 12.14
N SER A 109 2.98 -11.86 12.79
CA SER A 109 3.16 -11.29 14.13
C SER A 109 3.12 -12.35 15.23
N ASN A 110 3.68 -12.01 16.38
CA ASN A 110 3.58 -12.82 17.58
C ASN A 110 2.31 -12.48 18.36
N SER A 111 1.74 -13.47 19.06
CA SER A 111 0.56 -13.22 19.91
C SER A 111 0.81 -12.19 20.99
N GLU A 112 2.05 -12.11 21.50
CA GLU A 112 2.46 -11.13 22.50
C GLU A 112 2.41 -9.68 21.98
N ASP A 113 2.68 -9.46 20.69
CA ASP A 113 2.66 -8.11 20.11
C ASP A 113 1.22 -7.64 19.89
N ILE A 114 0.34 -8.53 19.47
CA ILE A 114 -1.08 -8.23 19.27
C ILE A 114 -1.80 -8.10 20.62
N SER A 115 -1.43 -8.88 21.62
CA SER A 115 -2.03 -8.79 22.98
C SER A 115 -1.61 -7.57 23.78
N LYS A 116 -0.60 -6.80 23.32
CA LYS A 116 -0.27 -5.47 23.89
C LYS A 116 -1.31 -4.41 23.55
N ILE A 117 -2.13 -4.68 22.53
CA ILE A 117 -3.20 -3.78 22.13
C ILE A 117 -4.32 -3.84 23.17
N ASP A 118 -4.72 -2.70 23.67
CA ASP A 118 -5.85 -2.61 24.61
C ASP A 118 -7.08 -3.30 24.04
N ALA A 119 -7.78 -4.07 24.87
CA ALA A 119 -8.96 -4.87 24.53
C ALA A 119 -8.70 -6.16 23.72
N ILE A 120 -7.47 -6.56 23.46
CA ILE A 120 -7.14 -7.84 22.85
C ILE A 120 -6.38 -8.72 23.85
N ASP A 121 -6.99 -9.83 24.25
CA ASP A 121 -6.33 -10.82 25.07
C ASP A 121 -5.47 -11.78 24.24
N GLU A 122 -4.66 -12.59 24.92
CA GLU A 122 -3.75 -13.52 24.26
C GLU A 122 -4.47 -14.62 23.45
N GLU A 123 -5.66 -14.99 23.89
CA GLU A 123 -6.50 -16.00 23.20
C GLU A 123 -7.05 -15.42 21.88
N THR A 124 -7.60 -14.22 21.94
CA THR A 124 -8.04 -13.49 20.74
C THR A 124 -6.88 -13.20 19.78
N ALA A 125 -5.71 -12.84 20.29
CA ALA A 125 -4.53 -12.64 19.46
C ALA A 125 -4.12 -13.92 18.70
N LYS A 126 -4.12 -15.06 19.37
CA LYS A 126 -3.84 -16.37 18.73
C LYS A 126 -4.88 -16.73 17.68
N GLU A 127 -6.15 -16.47 17.96
CA GLU A 127 -7.24 -16.71 17.01
C GLU A 127 -7.12 -15.83 15.77
N LEU A 128 -6.81 -14.54 15.93
CA LEU A 128 -6.56 -13.62 14.81
C LEU A 128 -5.40 -14.09 13.93
N ILE A 129 -4.29 -14.53 14.53
CA ILE A 129 -3.15 -15.08 13.78
C ILE A 129 -3.54 -16.35 13.02
N ASN A 130 -4.31 -17.25 13.63
CA ASN A 130 -4.75 -18.48 12.98
C ASN A 130 -5.70 -18.19 11.81
N ARG A 131 -6.68 -17.31 12.00
CA ARG A 131 -7.59 -16.88 10.93
C ARG A 131 -6.84 -16.20 9.78
N SER A 132 -5.84 -15.37 10.12
CA SER A 132 -4.98 -14.74 9.11
C SER A 132 -4.24 -15.78 8.27
N LYS A 133 -3.63 -16.79 8.90
CA LYS A 133 -2.94 -17.88 8.20
C LYS A 133 -3.87 -18.69 7.32
N GLU A 134 -5.07 -19.01 7.81
CA GLU A 134 -6.08 -19.75 7.03
C GLU A 134 -6.54 -18.95 5.81
N THR A 135 -6.76 -17.63 5.98
CA THR A 135 -7.15 -16.73 4.88
C THR A 135 -6.07 -16.71 3.80
N LEU A 136 -4.80 -16.57 4.18
CA LEU A 136 -3.68 -16.59 3.24
C LEU A 136 -3.54 -17.92 2.51
N ILE A 137 -3.82 -19.03 3.18
CA ILE A 137 -3.82 -20.36 2.54
C ILE A 137 -4.95 -20.44 1.52
N LYS A 138 -6.17 -20.04 1.88
CA LYS A 138 -7.33 -20.03 0.98
C LYS A 138 -7.09 -19.12 -0.24
N GLU A 139 -6.49 -17.95 -0.05
CA GLU A 139 -6.14 -17.05 -1.14
C GLU A 139 -5.10 -17.67 -2.09
N LYS A 140 -4.06 -18.30 -1.56
CA LYS A 140 -3.06 -19.01 -2.38
C LYS A 140 -3.66 -20.17 -3.16
N GLU A 141 -4.54 -20.94 -2.54
CA GLU A 141 -5.25 -22.03 -3.22
C GLU A 141 -6.17 -21.50 -4.31
N ALA A 142 -6.95 -20.45 -4.04
CA ALA A 142 -7.82 -19.82 -5.03
C ALA A 142 -7.05 -19.29 -6.23
N VAL A 143 -5.90 -18.63 -5.99
CA VAL A 143 -5.00 -18.16 -7.06
C VAL A 143 -4.42 -19.34 -7.83
N SER A 144 -4.01 -20.43 -7.17
CA SER A 144 -3.48 -21.63 -7.82
C SER A 144 -4.52 -22.29 -8.72
N ILE A 145 -5.78 -22.39 -8.26
CA ILE A 145 -6.88 -22.91 -9.07
C ILE A 145 -7.10 -22.03 -10.29
N LYS A 146 -7.15 -20.71 -10.10
CA LYS A 146 -7.34 -19.74 -11.19
C LYS A 146 -6.22 -19.80 -12.22
N LEU A 147 -4.97 -19.98 -11.79
CA LEU A 147 -3.82 -20.13 -12.70
C LEU A 147 -3.91 -21.42 -13.52
N LYS A 148 -4.38 -22.53 -12.91
CA LYS A 148 -4.63 -23.79 -13.61
C LYS A 148 -5.77 -23.66 -14.65
N GLU A 149 -6.85 -22.97 -14.30
CA GLU A 149 -7.97 -22.69 -15.22
C GLU A 149 -7.53 -21.83 -16.41
N LEU A 150 -6.62 -20.87 -16.18
CA LEU A 150 -6.02 -20.06 -17.24
C LEU A 150 -4.95 -20.80 -18.05
N GLY A 151 -4.59 -22.03 -17.67
CA GLY A 151 -3.63 -22.86 -18.38
C GLY A 151 -2.19 -22.34 -18.29
N VAL A 152 -1.84 -21.66 -17.21
CA VAL A 152 -0.46 -21.20 -16.96
C VAL A 152 0.40 -22.40 -16.55
N GLU A 153 1.51 -22.61 -17.28
CA GLU A 153 2.40 -23.74 -17.01
C GLU A 153 3.08 -23.64 -15.65
N ASP A 154 3.26 -24.78 -14.97
CA ASP A 154 3.96 -24.85 -13.66
C ASP A 154 5.38 -24.28 -13.68
N LYS A 155 6.04 -24.28 -14.85
CA LYS A 155 7.36 -23.68 -15.04
C LYS A 155 7.34 -22.16 -14.86
N LEU A 156 6.27 -21.49 -15.28
CA LEU A 156 6.10 -20.05 -15.12
C LEU A 156 5.75 -19.70 -13.67
N ILE A 157 4.97 -20.54 -13.01
CA ILE A 157 4.57 -20.35 -11.58
C ILE A 157 5.80 -20.37 -10.67
N ASN A 158 6.81 -21.17 -11.01
CA ASN A 158 8.02 -21.36 -10.21
C ASN A 158 9.19 -20.41 -10.60
N LEU A 159 8.98 -19.47 -11.52
CA LEU A 159 10.02 -18.51 -11.91
C LEU A 159 10.28 -17.49 -10.78
N LYS A 160 11.56 -17.40 -10.37
CA LYS A 160 12.02 -16.39 -9.41
C LYS A 160 11.70 -14.97 -9.91
N GLY A 161 11.00 -14.19 -9.08
CA GLY A 161 10.65 -12.81 -9.40
C GLY A 161 9.27 -12.61 -10.03
N MET A 162 8.53 -13.68 -10.31
CA MET A 162 7.13 -13.61 -10.73
C MET A 162 6.19 -13.51 -9.54
N THR A 163 5.38 -12.45 -9.51
CA THR A 163 4.29 -12.33 -8.53
C THR A 163 3.05 -13.06 -9.03
N GLN A 164 2.19 -13.47 -8.11
CA GLN A 164 0.93 -14.14 -8.44
C GLN A 164 0.03 -13.28 -9.35
N GLY A 165 0.03 -11.95 -9.11
CA GLY A 165 -0.70 -11.01 -9.97
C GLY A 165 -0.17 -10.98 -11.41
N MET A 166 1.14 -11.01 -11.60
CA MET A 166 1.76 -11.10 -12.93
C MET A 166 1.36 -12.37 -13.66
N LEU A 167 1.36 -13.51 -12.97
CA LEU A 167 0.97 -14.80 -13.54
C LEU A 167 -0.49 -14.82 -14.00
N VAL A 168 -1.39 -14.23 -13.20
CA VAL A 168 -2.82 -14.10 -13.59
C VAL A 168 -2.98 -13.24 -14.84
N ILE A 169 -2.28 -12.11 -14.92
CA ILE A 169 -2.32 -11.22 -16.11
C ILE A 169 -1.77 -11.93 -17.34
N LEU A 170 -0.68 -12.68 -17.22
CA LEU A 170 -0.10 -13.46 -18.31
C LEU A 170 -1.06 -14.53 -18.80
N GLY A 171 -1.71 -15.27 -17.89
CA GLY A 171 -2.71 -16.26 -18.20
C GLY A 171 -3.93 -15.66 -18.93
N GLN A 172 -4.42 -14.50 -18.48
CA GLN A 172 -5.51 -13.78 -19.12
C GLN A 172 -5.17 -13.31 -20.55
N LYS A 173 -3.88 -13.03 -20.80
CA LYS A 173 -3.39 -12.65 -22.15
C LYS A 173 -2.97 -13.84 -23.01
N ASN A 174 -3.31 -15.08 -22.61
CA ASN A 174 -2.92 -16.32 -23.31
C ASN A 174 -1.41 -16.50 -23.49
N ILE A 175 -0.59 -15.91 -22.65
CA ILE A 175 0.85 -16.17 -22.58
C ILE A 175 1.02 -17.32 -21.58
N LYS A 176 1.29 -18.52 -22.13
CA LYS A 176 1.37 -19.77 -21.37
C LYS A 176 2.83 -20.17 -21.10
#